data_126828462c9501a5cfc125a234f1e8c4
#
_entry.id   126828462c9501a5cfc125a234f1e8c4
#
_cell.length_a   1.000
_cell.length_b   1.000
_cell.length_c   1.000
_cell.angle_alpha   90.00
_cell.angle_beta   90.00
_cell.angle_gamma   90.00
#
_symmetry.space_group_name_H-M   'P 1'
#
loop_
_entity.id
_entity.type
_entity.pdbx_description
1 polymer ?
#
loop_
_entity_poly.entity_id
_entity_poly.type
_entity_poly.pdbx_seq_one_letter_code
_entity_poly.pdbx_strand_id
1 'polypeptide(L)'
;MKTTSMTLEEYNRLGSNFANCSGVNCERAGECLCHKIHKMLAKNTRESYVVTNPAVITGAQPCPFFEPDRKERFAWDISSIYDNVRAADLHGAKRKVMSCFGSDIYYKVKQQRRTITEEEQRDVRLAFTEMGYYDSAIEFDRYEEQYPALMRLVRYK
;
A
#
# COMPACT_ATOMS: atom_id res chain seq x y z
N MET A 1 -7.70 3.72 19.95
CA MET A 1 -6.75 3.77 18.80
C MET A 1 -6.73 5.18 18.24
N LYS A 2 -5.57 5.82 18.23
CA LYS A 2 -5.44 7.11 17.56
C LYS A 2 -5.49 6.85 16.06
N THR A 3 -6.60 7.11 15.43
CA THR A 3 -6.69 7.25 13.99
C THR A 3 -5.81 8.45 13.62
N THR A 4 -4.60 8.20 13.20
CA THR A 4 -3.70 9.26 12.77
C THR A 4 -4.25 9.81 11.47
N SER A 5 -4.89 10.97 11.55
CA SER A 5 -5.42 11.70 10.40
C SER A 5 -4.31 12.07 9.45
N MET A 6 -4.57 12.04 8.14
CA MET A 6 -3.63 12.53 7.13
C MET A 6 -3.22 13.97 7.44
N THR A 7 -1.93 14.24 7.41
CA THR A 7 -1.40 15.60 7.60
C THR A 7 -1.55 16.44 6.33
N LEU A 8 -1.45 17.76 6.46
CA LEU A 8 -1.47 18.65 5.30
C LEU A 8 -0.29 18.38 4.35
N GLU A 9 0.87 18.04 4.89
CA GLU A 9 2.04 17.69 4.09
C GLU A 9 1.79 16.42 3.26
N GLU A 10 1.26 15.37 3.89
CA GLU A 10 0.87 14.13 3.21
C GLU A 10 -0.18 14.40 2.12
N TYR A 11 -1.18 15.23 2.43
CA TYR A 11 -2.22 15.63 1.47
C TYR A 11 -1.61 16.33 0.24
N ASN A 12 -0.70 17.26 0.45
CA ASN A 12 -0.05 18.00 -0.66
C ASN A 12 0.90 17.12 -1.50
N ARG A 13 1.30 15.96 -0.99
CA ARG A 13 2.09 14.96 -1.73
C ARG A 13 1.24 14.06 -2.62
N LEU A 14 -0.08 14.01 -2.42
CA LEU A 14 -0.96 13.23 -3.30
C LEU A 14 -0.89 13.76 -4.73
N GLY A 15 -0.99 12.86 -5.71
CA GLY A 15 -1.00 13.24 -7.12
C GLY A 15 -2.20 14.14 -7.47
N SER A 16 -2.02 15.05 -8.44
CA SER A 16 -3.08 15.95 -8.89
C SER A 16 -4.29 15.23 -9.47
N ASN A 17 -4.11 13.98 -9.91
CA ASN A 17 -5.15 13.10 -10.41
C ASN A 17 -5.83 12.26 -9.30
N PHE A 18 -5.40 12.39 -8.05
CA PHE A 18 -6.08 11.71 -6.95
C PHE A 18 -7.44 12.36 -6.71
N ALA A 19 -8.50 11.57 -6.83
CA ALA A 19 -9.86 12.10 -6.78
C ALA A 19 -10.27 12.52 -5.36
N ASN A 20 -10.86 13.71 -5.27
CA ASN A 20 -11.56 14.17 -4.07
C ASN A 20 -13.05 13.82 -4.21
N CYS A 21 -13.72 13.47 -3.12
CA CYS A 21 -15.12 13.07 -3.14
C CYS A 21 -15.92 13.82 -2.09
N SER A 22 -17.08 14.39 -2.50
CA SER A 22 -18.00 15.07 -1.59
C SER A 22 -18.68 14.14 -0.57
N GLY A 23 -18.67 12.83 -0.84
CA GLY A 23 -19.32 11.83 0.03
C GLY A 23 -20.83 11.81 -0.04
N VAL A 24 -21.46 12.55 -0.95
CA VAL A 24 -22.90 12.59 -1.14
C VAL A 24 -23.41 11.21 -1.55
N ASN A 25 -24.44 10.73 -0.88
CA ASN A 25 -25.06 9.41 -1.10
C ASN A 25 -24.09 8.21 -0.92
N CYS A 26 -23.01 8.37 -0.19
CA CYS A 26 -22.06 7.30 0.05
C CYS A 26 -22.07 6.87 1.53
N GLU A 27 -22.49 5.64 1.79
CA GLU A 27 -22.50 5.09 3.15
C GLU A 27 -21.08 4.88 3.71
N ARG A 28 -20.09 4.73 2.85
CA ARG A 28 -18.70 4.51 3.22
C ARG A 28 -17.86 5.79 3.25
N ALA A 29 -18.46 6.94 3.15
CA ALA A 29 -17.76 8.24 3.14
C ALA A 29 -16.84 8.42 4.36
N GLY A 30 -17.27 7.98 5.53
CA GLY A 30 -16.48 8.08 6.77
C GLY A 30 -15.22 7.22 6.79
N GLU A 31 -15.15 6.20 5.94
CA GLU A 31 -14.01 5.27 5.84
C GLU A 31 -13.14 5.53 4.60
N CYS A 32 -13.53 6.51 3.78
CA CYS A 32 -12.90 6.77 2.49
C CYS A 32 -11.94 7.94 2.55
N LEU A 33 -10.71 7.72 2.13
CA LEU A 33 -9.68 8.75 2.05
C LEU A 33 -10.08 9.87 1.07
N CYS A 34 -10.71 9.53 -0.06
CA CYS A 34 -11.15 10.53 -1.05
C CYS A 34 -12.14 11.53 -0.46
N HIS A 35 -13.03 11.10 0.43
CA HIS A 35 -13.94 12.00 1.14
C HIS A 35 -13.22 12.82 2.20
N LYS A 36 -12.30 12.21 2.92
CA LYS A 36 -11.52 12.89 3.96
C LYS A 36 -10.68 14.03 3.40
N ILE A 37 -9.99 13.80 2.28
CA ILE A 37 -9.18 14.84 1.64
C ILE A 37 -10.05 15.94 1.00
N HIS A 38 -11.28 15.62 0.61
CA HIS A 38 -12.22 16.64 0.12
C HIS A 38 -12.46 17.73 1.17
N LYS A 39 -12.53 17.36 2.44
CA LYS A 39 -12.65 18.32 3.55
C LYS A 39 -11.40 19.20 3.73
N MET A 40 -10.29 18.83 3.14
CA MET A 40 -9.02 19.56 3.18
C MET A 40 -8.83 20.50 1.98
N LEU A 41 -9.79 20.58 1.06
CA LEU A 41 -9.67 21.37 -0.17
C LEU A 41 -9.34 22.84 0.08
N ALA A 42 -9.90 23.44 1.14
CA ALA A 42 -9.62 24.83 1.51
C ALA A 42 -8.13 25.09 1.83
N LYS A 43 -7.38 24.04 2.14
CA LYS A 43 -5.94 24.10 2.43
C LYS A 43 -5.08 23.65 1.24
N ASN A 44 -5.71 23.31 0.12
CA ASN A 44 -5.01 22.89 -1.09
C ASN A 44 -4.35 24.10 -1.76
N THR A 45 -3.07 23.98 -2.08
CA THR A 45 -2.31 25.02 -2.77
C THR A 45 -2.26 24.85 -4.30
N ARG A 46 -2.91 23.81 -4.81
CA ARG A 46 -2.93 23.51 -6.25
C ARG A 46 -3.96 24.37 -6.99
N GLU A 47 -3.64 24.72 -8.22
CA GLU A 47 -4.54 25.45 -9.11
C GLU A 47 -5.72 24.59 -9.59
N SER A 48 -5.52 23.29 -9.67
CA SER A 48 -6.54 22.35 -10.13
C SER A 48 -6.47 21.01 -9.37
N TYR A 49 -7.60 20.33 -9.29
CA TYR A 49 -7.75 19.01 -8.68
C TYR A 49 -8.93 18.26 -9.30
N VAL A 50 -8.92 16.93 -9.16
CA VAL A 50 -10.00 16.07 -9.65
C VAL A 50 -11.04 15.86 -8.54
N VAL A 51 -12.32 15.97 -8.89
CA VAL A 51 -13.44 15.67 -8.01
C VAL A 51 -14.30 14.58 -8.66
N THR A 52 -14.74 13.60 -7.86
CA THR A 52 -15.66 12.58 -8.34
C THR A 52 -17.03 13.18 -8.65
N ASN A 53 -17.67 12.70 -9.72
CA ASN A 53 -19.04 13.13 -10.03
C ASN A 53 -20.03 12.47 -9.06
N PRO A 54 -20.70 13.25 -8.18
CA PRO A 54 -21.61 12.68 -7.19
C PRO A 54 -22.85 12.03 -7.81
N ALA A 55 -23.19 12.38 -9.05
CA ALA A 55 -24.36 11.83 -9.73
C ALA A 55 -24.23 10.33 -10.05
N VAL A 56 -22.99 9.80 -10.13
CA VAL A 56 -22.72 8.38 -10.39
C VAL A 56 -22.52 7.57 -9.12
N ILE A 57 -22.52 8.19 -7.95
CA ILE A 57 -22.36 7.54 -6.66
C ILE A 57 -23.74 7.23 -6.10
N THR A 58 -24.21 6.01 -6.34
CA THR A 58 -25.56 5.60 -5.97
C THR A 58 -25.66 4.78 -4.68
N GLY A 59 -24.51 4.35 -4.14
CA GLY A 59 -24.46 3.41 -3.01
C GLY A 59 -24.84 1.96 -3.37
N ALA A 60 -25.38 1.73 -4.56
CA ALA A 60 -25.84 0.42 -5.02
C ALA A 60 -24.72 -0.48 -5.56
N GLN A 61 -23.54 0.08 -5.85
CA GLN A 61 -22.39 -0.64 -6.39
C GLN A 61 -21.10 -0.24 -5.65
N PRO A 62 -20.07 -1.11 -5.59
CA PRO A 62 -18.77 -0.73 -5.05
C PRO A 62 -18.23 0.49 -5.79
N CYS A 63 -17.83 1.52 -5.03
CA CYS A 63 -17.26 2.72 -5.62
C CYS A 63 -15.87 2.40 -6.19
N PRO A 64 -15.61 2.65 -7.49
CA PRO A 64 -14.30 2.40 -8.10
C PRO A 64 -13.22 3.34 -7.57
N PHE A 65 -13.59 4.45 -6.94
CA PHE A 65 -12.67 5.43 -6.36
C PHE A 65 -12.47 5.24 -4.85
N PHE A 66 -13.11 4.23 -4.25
CA PHE A 66 -12.96 3.98 -2.82
C PHE A 66 -11.49 3.70 -2.47
N GLU A 67 -10.97 4.49 -1.56
CA GLU A 67 -9.63 4.32 -1.00
C GLU A 67 -9.76 4.29 0.52
N PRO A 68 -9.33 3.20 1.20
CA PRO A 68 -9.42 3.13 2.66
C PRO A 68 -8.61 4.25 3.33
N ASP A 69 -9.22 4.92 4.31
CA ASP A 69 -8.55 5.92 5.15
C ASP A 69 -7.75 5.23 6.25
N ARG A 70 -6.72 4.48 5.84
CA ARG A 70 -5.80 3.84 6.78
C ARG A 70 -4.39 3.78 6.21
N LYS A 71 -3.41 3.85 7.10
CA LYS A 71 -2.03 3.55 6.78
C LYS A 71 -1.81 2.04 6.73
N GLU A 72 -0.95 1.62 5.85
CA GLU A 72 -0.52 0.24 5.67
C GLU A 72 0.96 0.14 6.02
N ARG A 73 1.37 -1.00 6.59
CA ARG A 73 2.76 -1.24 6.95
C ARG A 73 3.50 -1.86 5.77
N PHE A 74 4.18 -1.02 5.03
CA PHE A 74 5.03 -1.44 3.92
C PHE A 74 6.37 -1.95 4.41
N ALA A 75 6.91 -2.96 3.73
CA ALA A 75 8.25 -3.44 3.97
C ALA A 75 9.21 -3.02 2.83
N TRP A 76 10.46 -2.89 3.17
CA TRP A 76 11.54 -2.59 2.23
C TRP A 76 12.58 -3.71 2.26
N ASP A 77 13.05 -4.10 1.08
CA ASP A 77 14.08 -5.10 0.86
C ASP A 77 13.70 -6.51 1.35
N ILE A 78 14.35 -7.49 0.77
CA ILE A 78 14.13 -8.90 1.03
C ILE A 78 15.43 -9.63 1.38
N SER A 79 16.49 -8.90 1.73
CA SER A 79 17.79 -9.52 2.03
C SER A 79 17.74 -10.31 3.34
N SER A 80 17.11 -9.76 4.37
CA SER A 80 17.07 -10.35 5.71
C SER A 80 16.11 -11.52 5.86
N ILE A 81 15.15 -11.70 4.95
CA ILE A 81 14.19 -12.82 5.05
C ILE A 81 14.84 -14.19 4.94
N TYR A 82 16.05 -14.27 4.39
CA TYR A 82 16.79 -15.51 4.22
C TYR A 82 17.77 -15.83 5.36
N ASP A 83 17.91 -14.94 6.34
CA ASP A 83 18.94 -15.05 7.40
C ASP A 83 18.81 -16.33 8.23
N ASN A 84 17.59 -16.80 8.44
CA ASN A 84 17.29 -18.00 9.21
C ASN A 84 17.00 -19.24 8.36
N VAL A 85 17.26 -19.15 7.05
CA VAL A 85 17.02 -20.25 6.10
C VAL A 85 18.25 -21.15 6.03
N ARG A 86 18.03 -22.47 6.13
CA ARG A 86 19.10 -23.44 5.95
C ARG A 86 19.71 -23.32 4.56
N ALA A 87 21.03 -23.50 4.48
CA ALA A 87 21.76 -23.40 3.20
C ALA A 87 21.18 -24.32 2.11
N ALA A 88 20.74 -25.52 2.48
CA ALA A 88 20.14 -26.48 1.57
C ALA A 88 18.80 -26.00 0.97
N ASP A 89 18.08 -25.13 1.69
CA ASP A 89 16.75 -24.63 1.29
C ASP A 89 16.84 -23.27 0.56
N LEU A 90 17.98 -22.61 0.61
CA LEU A 90 18.13 -21.22 0.17
C LEU A 90 17.72 -21.01 -1.29
N HIS A 91 18.16 -21.88 -2.19
CA HIS A 91 17.82 -21.77 -3.62
C HIS A 91 16.31 -21.93 -3.85
N GLY A 92 15.69 -22.93 -3.20
CA GLY A 92 14.26 -23.15 -3.26
C GLY A 92 13.45 -22.00 -2.67
N ALA A 93 13.91 -21.45 -1.53
CA ALA A 93 13.30 -20.28 -0.91
C ALA A 93 13.31 -19.07 -1.82
N LYS A 94 14.44 -18.75 -2.43
CA LYS A 94 14.56 -17.63 -3.38
C LYS A 94 13.62 -17.80 -4.59
N ARG A 95 13.50 -19.00 -5.12
CA ARG A 95 12.57 -19.28 -6.21
C ARG A 95 11.11 -19.08 -5.80
N LYS A 96 10.72 -19.53 -4.62
CA LYS A 96 9.37 -19.34 -4.09
C LYS A 96 9.04 -17.86 -3.87
N VAL A 97 9.95 -17.12 -3.27
CA VAL A 97 9.78 -15.67 -3.07
C VAL A 97 9.68 -14.95 -4.41
N MET A 98 10.51 -15.29 -5.38
CA MET A 98 10.44 -14.72 -6.72
C MET A 98 9.06 -14.98 -7.35
N SER A 99 8.48 -16.17 -7.17
CA SER A 99 7.16 -16.47 -7.72
C SER A 99 6.02 -15.71 -7.03
N CYS A 100 6.18 -15.26 -5.79
CA CYS A 100 5.21 -14.39 -5.12
C CYS A 100 5.07 -13.02 -5.80
N PHE A 101 6.15 -12.51 -6.40
CA PHE A 101 6.21 -11.17 -7.01
C PHE A 101 6.20 -11.18 -8.54
N GLY A 102 6.70 -12.25 -9.16
CA GLY A 102 7.17 -12.21 -10.53
C GLY A 102 8.58 -11.59 -10.62
N SER A 103 9.34 -11.95 -11.67
CA SER A 103 10.76 -11.60 -11.79
C SER A 103 11.03 -10.10 -11.77
N ASP A 104 10.25 -9.31 -12.53
CA ASP A 104 10.46 -7.86 -12.64
C ASP A 104 10.24 -7.14 -11.30
N ILE A 105 9.19 -7.51 -10.60
CA ILE A 105 8.86 -6.93 -9.29
C ILE A 105 9.88 -7.37 -8.25
N TYR A 106 10.26 -8.64 -8.25
CA TYR A 106 11.27 -9.18 -7.34
C TYR A 106 12.58 -8.37 -7.39
N TYR A 107 13.10 -8.09 -8.58
CA TYR A 107 14.32 -7.30 -8.72
C TYR A 107 14.15 -5.84 -8.32
N LYS A 108 12.98 -5.24 -8.57
CA LYS A 108 12.67 -3.87 -8.10
C LYS A 108 12.65 -3.79 -6.57
N VAL A 109 12.08 -4.80 -5.92
CA VAL A 109 12.06 -4.90 -4.45
C VAL A 109 13.48 -5.06 -3.92
N LYS A 110 14.26 -5.97 -4.50
CA LYS A 110 15.66 -6.21 -4.12
C LYS A 110 16.55 -4.99 -4.29
N GLN A 111 16.28 -4.16 -5.29
CA GLN A 111 16.99 -2.92 -5.55
C GLN A 111 16.44 -1.72 -4.74
N GLN A 112 15.51 -1.94 -3.84
CA GLN A 112 14.84 -0.92 -3.05
C GLN A 112 14.12 0.16 -3.89
N ARG A 113 13.68 -0.21 -5.08
CA ARG A 113 12.92 0.66 -6.00
C ARG A 113 11.42 0.52 -5.83
N ARG A 114 10.98 -0.45 -5.04
CA ARG A 114 9.59 -0.75 -4.76
C ARG A 114 9.44 -1.31 -3.34
N THR A 115 8.41 -0.88 -2.65
CA THR A 115 7.99 -1.44 -1.37
C THR A 115 7.21 -2.73 -1.53
N ILE A 116 7.09 -3.47 -0.45
CA ILE A 116 6.31 -4.71 -0.33
C ILE A 116 5.04 -4.40 0.46
N THR A 117 3.87 -4.68 -0.12
CA THR A 117 2.58 -4.48 0.54
C THR A 117 2.37 -5.50 1.66
N GLU A 118 1.41 -5.23 2.56
CA GLU A 118 1.02 -6.20 3.61
C GLU A 118 0.54 -7.53 3.02
N GLU A 119 -0.17 -7.51 1.91
CA GLU A 119 -0.62 -8.71 1.20
C GLU A 119 0.57 -9.52 0.68
N GLU A 120 1.51 -8.87 0.01
CA GLU A 120 2.72 -9.51 -0.50
C GLU A 120 3.60 -10.06 0.65
N GLN A 121 3.66 -9.35 1.78
CA GLN A 121 4.36 -9.85 2.97
C GLN A 121 3.72 -11.14 3.50
N ARG A 122 2.39 -11.22 3.50
CA ARG A 122 1.67 -12.46 3.87
C ARG A 122 1.98 -13.59 2.91
N ASP A 123 1.99 -13.33 1.61
CA ASP A 123 2.29 -14.34 0.59
C ASP A 123 3.71 -14.89 0.75
N VAL A 124 4.68 -14.02 1.01
CA VAL A 124 6.06 -14.43 1.30
C VAL A 124 6.13 -15.30 2.57
N ARG A 125 5.49 -14.88 3.65
CA ARG A 125 5.47 -15.67 4.89
C ARG A 125 4.79 -17.02 4.69
N LEU A 126 3.70 -17.06 3.94
CA LEU A 126 3.02 -18.31 3.60
C LEU A 126 3.95 -19.26 2.83
N ALA A 127 4.69 -18.75 1.86
CA ALA A 127 5.67 -19.54 1.11
C ALA A 127 6.72 -20.17 2.01
N PHE A 128 7.22 -19.45 3.01
CA PHE A 128 8.15 -19.98 4.01
C PHE A 128 7.49 -21.00 4.95
N THR A 129 6.24 -20.76 5.34
CA THR A 129 5.47 -21.70 6.16
C THR A 129 5.28 -23.06 5.44
N GLU A 130 5.01 -23.02 4.16
CA GLU A 130 4.93 -24.22 3.31
C GLU A 130 6.25 -24.99 3.23
N MET A 131 7.37 -24.32 3.42
CA MET A 131 8.69 -24.95 3.50
C MET A 131 9.07 -25.44 4.90
N GLY A 132 8.19 -25.28 5.88
CA GLY A 132 8.41 -25.70 7.26
C GLY A 132 9.06 -24.66 8.18
N TYR A 133 9.10 -23.39 7.78
CA TYR A 133 9.58 -22.29 8.61
C TYR A 133 8.44 -21.62 9.37
N TYR A 134 8.74 -21.09 10.56
CA TYR A 134 7.76 -20.33 11.32
C TYR A 134 7.59 -18.93 10.73
N ASP A 135 6.38 -18.44 10.74
CA ASP A 135 6.00 -17.08 10.30
C ASP A 135 6.82 -16.00 11.02
N SER A 136 7.00 -16.16 12.33
CA SER A 136 7.78 -15.24 13.17
C SER A 136 9.28 -15.20 12.86
N ALA A 137 9.81 -16.17 12.12
CA ALA A 137 11.22 -16.19 11.71
C ALA A 137 11.50 -15.32 10.50
N ILE A 138 10.46 -14.82 9.83
CA ILE A 138 10.57 -14.05 8.58
C ILE A 138 10.40 -12.56 8.88
N GLU A 139 11.52 -11.84 8.85
CA GLU A 139 11.56 -10.39 9.04
C GLU A 139 12.14 -9.72 7.80
N PHE A 140 11.46 -8.66 7.37
CA PHE A 140 11.97 -7.79 6.30
C PHE A 140 12.96 -6.77 6.86
N ASP A 141 13.80 -6.21 6.02
CA ASP A 141 14.90 -5.35 6.45
C ASP A 141 14.42 -4.07 7.15
N ARG A 142 13.33 -3.48 6.66
CA ARG A 142 12.79 -2.23 7.17
C ARG A 142 11.29 -2.14 6.92
N TYR A 143 10.56 -1.46 7.81
CA TYR A 143 9.12 -1.20 7.67
C TYR A 143 8.84 0.29 7.68
N GLU A 144 7.79 0.67 6.98
CA GLU A 144 7.28 2.05 6.92
C GLU A 144 5.76 2.04 6.88
N GLU A 145 5.14 2.79 7.79
CA GLU A 145 3.69 2.97 7.78
C GLU A 145 3.33 4.20 6.95
N GLN A 146 2.54 4.01 5.90
CA GLN A 146 2.13 5.09 5.01
C GLN A 146 0.81 4.77 4.33
N TYR A 147 0.13 5.80 3.85
CA TYR A 147 -1.05 5.63 2.99
C TYR A 147 -0.65 4.96 1.67
N PRO A 148 -1.38 3.93 1.22
CA PRO A 148 -1.08 3.24 -0.04
C PRO A 148 -1.03 4.18 -1.24
N ALA A 149 -1.88 5.20 -1.28
CA ALA A 149 -1.88 6.21 -2.34
C ALA A 149 -0.55 6.97 -2.48
N LEU A 150 0.11 7.27 -1.36
CA LEU A 150 1.44 7.91 -1.35
C LEU A 150 2.55 6.96 -1.78
N MET A 151 2.46 5.70 -1.41
CA MET A 151 3.45 4.68 -1.77
C MET A 151 3.39 4.29 -3.25
N ARG A 152 2.23 4.37 -3.88
CA ARG A 152 2.09 4.17 -5.33
C ARG A 152 2.90 5.19 -6.14
N LEU A 153 3.07 6.40 -5.65
CA LEU A 153 3.90 7.43 -6.29
C LEU A 153 5.39 7.05 -6.29
N VAL A 154 5.85 6.33 -5.28
CA VAL A 154 7.23 5.85 -5.19
C VAL A 154 7.50 4.70 -6.16
N ARG A 155 6.48 3.90 -6.46
CA ARG A 155 6.59 2.72 -7.36
C ARG A 155 6.94 3.06 -8.81
N TYR A 156 6.70 4.29 -9.24
CA TYR A 156 6.86 4.72 -10.63
C TYR A 156 8.09 5.62 -10.88
N LYS A 157 8.97 5.72 -9.89
CA LYS A 157 10.23 6.45 -10.05
C LYS A 157 11.32 5.58 -10.64
#